data_87772d407cfb46b773c3a7f38386a9d3
#
_entry.id   87772d407cfb46b773c3a7f38386a9d3
#
_cell.length_a   1.000
_cell.length_b   1.000
_cell.length_c   1.000
_cell.angle_alpha   90.00
_cell.angle_beta   90.00
_cell.angle_gamma   90.00
#
_symmetry.space_group_name_H-M   'P 1'
#
loop_
_entity.id
_entity.type
_entity.pdbx_description
1 polymer ?
#
loop_
_entity_poly.entity_id
_entity_poly.type
_entity_poly.pdbx_seq_one_letter_code
_entity_poly.pdbx_strand_id
1 'polypeptide(L)'
;MKRIAKAKNKFNIFIEEVPIPKISPTEVLIKSKYTLVSRGSEIWRRYVRPEAIQQKMMGYCLTGEVVETGSLVDSFSIGDKVAAVAPHSEYVSVDTADKKLTPSIVKLPDKVDLIEGIFWPLSTSA
;
A
#
# COMPACT_ATOMS: atom_id res chain seq x y z
N MET A 1 5.79 13.55 -3.13
CA MET A 1 4.67 12.68 -3.54
C MET A 1 3.40 13.05 -2.81
N LYS A 2 2.28 12.68 -3.37
CA LYS A 2 0.96 12.88 -2.75
C LYS A 2 0.53 11.61 -2.02
N ARG A 3 -0.12 11.79 -0.88
CA ARG A 3 -0.74 10.70 -0.12
C ARG A 3 -1.99 11.20 0.60
N ILE A 4 -2.86 10.27 0.98
CA ILE A 4 -4.08 10.59 1.71
C ILE A 4 -3.79 10.56 3.21
N ALA A 5 -4.27 11.57 3.93
CA ALA A 5 -4.14 11.72 5.36
C ALA A 5 -5.48 12.04 6.00
N LYS A 6 -5.60 11.77 7.30
CA LYS A 6 -6.79 12.12 8.07
C LYS A 6 -6.39 12.78 9.39
N ALA A 7 -6.81 14.02 9.56
CA ALA A 7 -6.68 14.76 10.82
C ALA A 7 -7.89 14.54 11.72
N LYS A 8 -7.93 15.25 12.85
CA LYS A 8 -9.07 15.22 13.78
C LYS A 8 -10.37 15.64 13.08
N ASN A 9 -11.47 15.16 13.58
CA ASN A 9 -12.84 15.31 13.10
C ASN A 9 -13.22 14.26 12.06
N LYS A 10 -14.51 13.93 12.06
CA LYS A 10 -15.08 12.93 11.14
C LYS A 10 -14.86 13.36 9.69
N PHE A 11 -14.39 12.43 8.87
CA PHE A 11 -14.17 12.66 7.43
C PHE A 11 -13.22 13.81 7.10
N ASN A 12 -12.37 14.24 8.02
CA ASN A 12 -11.36 15.26 7.74
C ASN A 12 -10.19 14.63 6.98
N ILE A 13 -10.44 14.28 5.72
CA ILE A 13 -9.51 13.58 4.82
C ILE A 13 -9.00 14.57 3.81
N PHE A 14 -7.69 14.56 3.57
CA PHE A 14 -7.06 15.49 2.63
C PHE A 14 -5.84 14.84 1.98
N ILE A 15 -5.37 15.47 0.91
CA ILE A 15 -4.14 15.06 0.23
C ILE A 15 -3.01 15.95 0.77
N GLU A 16 -1.91 15.32 1.20
CA GLU A 16 -0.70 16.02 1.62
C GLU A 16 0.48 15.65 0.74
N GLU A 17 1.42 16.56 0.62
CA GLU A 17 2.69 16.30 -0.09
C GLU A 17 3.80 16.01 0.91
N VAL A 18 4.53 14.93 0.64
CA VAL A 18 5.65 14.46 1.46
C VAL A 18 6.76 13.95 0.54
N PRO A 19 8.00 13.84 1.03
CA PRO A 19 9.08 13.22 0.25
C PRO A 19 8.76 11.76 -0.09
N ILE A 20 9.29 11.28 -1.21
CA ILE A 20 9.25 9.85 -1.55
C ILE A 20 10.04 9.08 -0.49
N PRO A 21 9.51 7.95 0.04
CA PRO A 21 10.21 7.20 1.08
C PRO A 21 11.55 6.68 0.59
N LYS A 22 12.54 6.68 1.47
CA LYS A 22 13.79 5.96 1.27
C LYS A 22 13.61 4.53 1.75
N ILE A 23 14.17 3.58 1.02
CA ILE A 23 14.04 2.16 1.36
C ILE A 23 15.27 1.65 2.14
N SER A 24 15.00 0.68 3.03
CA SER A 24 16.04 -0.08 3.71
C SER A 24 16.53 -1.24 2.82
N PRO A 25 17.61 -1.96 3.20
CA PRO A 25 18.14 -3.08 2.40
C PRO A 25 17.13 -4.20 2.11
N THR A 26 16.10 -4.40 2.95
CA THR A 26 15.09 -5.47 2.77
C THR A 26 13.78 -4.97 2.17
N GLU A 27 13.68 -3.68 1.88
CA GLU A 27 12.46 -3.09 1.35
C GLU A 27 12.50 -2.95 -0.18
N VAL A 28 11.30 -2.84 -0.76
CA VAL A 28 11.10 -2.42 -2.14
C VAL A 28 10.31 -1.13 -2.16
N LEU A 29 10.54 -0.29 -3.17
CA LEU A 29 9.74 0.90 -3.44
C LEU A 29 8.77 0.58 -4.57
N ILE A 30 7.50 0.82 -4.33
CA ILE A 30 6.44 0.59 -5.29
C ILE A 30 5.90 1.93 -5.75
N LYS A 31 5.81 2.14 -7.05
CA LYS A 31 5.04 3.24 -7.64
C LYS A 31 3.60 2.75 -7.79
N SER A 32 2.70 3.36 -7.05
CA SER A 32 1.29 2.97 -7.02
C SER A 32 0.61 3.25 -8.35
N LYS A 33 -0.16 2.29 -8.81
CA LYS A 33 -1.02 2.47 -10.00
C LYS A 33 -2.47 2.62 -9.58
N TYR A 34 -2.92 1.77 -8.65
CA TYR A 34 -4.28 1.80 -8.11
C TYR A 34 -4.26 1.57 -6.62
N THR A 35 -5.18 2.19 -5.91
CA THR A 35 -5.53 1.86 -4.54
C THR A 35 -7.04 1.69 -4.45
N LEU A 36 -7.49 0.81 -3.56
CA LEU A 36 -8.90 0.52 -3.37
C LEU A 36 -9.33 0.94 -1.96
N VAL A 37 -10.39 1.72 -1.86
CA VAL A 37 -10.98 2.09 -0.58
C VAL A 37 -11.92 0.98 -0.14
N SER A 38 -11.63 0.36 1.01
CA SER A 38 -12.48 -0.65 1.61
C SER A 38 -13.58 0.04 2.44
N ARG A 39 -14.82 -0.20 2.07
CA ARG A 39 -15.99 0.38 2.74
C ARG A 39 -16.04 0.05 4.23
N GLY A 40 -15.86 -1.23 4.58
CA GLY A 40 -15.94 -1.67 5.98
C GLY A 40 -14.73 -1.26 6.80
N SER A 41 -13.53 -1.57 6.31
CA SER A 41 -12.29 -1.34 7.06
C SER A 41 -11.87 0.11 7.14
N GLU A 42 -12.16 0.90 6.13
CA GLU A 42 -11.69 2.29 6.06
C GLU A 42 -12.78 3.28 6.44
N ILE A 43 -13.92 3.28 5.76
CA ILE A 43 -14.97 4.29 6.00
C ILE A 43 -15.53 4.13 7.41
N TRP A 44 -16.06 2.93 7.72
CA TRP A 44 -16.76 2.71 8.98
C TRP A 44 -15.85 2.58 10.21
N ARG A 45 -14.63 2.12 10.05
CA ARG A 45 -13.69 1.91 11.17
C ARG A 45 -12.71 3.05 11.38
N ARG A 46 -12.47 3.88 10.37
CA ARG A 46 -11.42 4.91 10.43
C ARG A 46 -11.93 6.29 10.09
N TYR A 47 -12.54 6.48 8.93
CA TYR A 47 -12.83 7.83 8.42
C TYR A 47 -13.96 8.52 9.15
N VAL A 48 -14.93 7.78 9.70
CA VAL A 48 -16.02 8.34 10.51
C VAL A 48 -15.58 8.71 11.93
N ARG A 49 -14.40 8.30 12.34
CA ARG A 49 -13.90 8.59 13.68
C ARG A 49 -13.51 10.05 13.85
N PRO A 50 -13.70 10.63 15.06
CA PRO A 50 -13.26 12.00 15.33
C PRO A 50 -11.74 12.13 15.49
N GLU A 51 -11.03 11.03 15.73
CA GLU A 51 -9.57 11.05 15.93
C GLU A 51 -8.81 11.13 14.60
N ALA A 52 -7.60 11.66 14.67
CA ALA A 52 -6.64 11.53 13.57
C ALA A 52 -6.25 10.05 13.39
N ILE A 53 -6.03 9.64 12.16
CA ILE A 53 -5.64 8.27 11.81
C ILE A 53 -4.18 8.25 11.36
N GLN A 54 -3.42 7.29 11.87
CA GLN A 54 -2.02 7.10 11.46
C GLN A 54 -1.93 6.78 9.98
N GLN A 55 -0.93 7.35 9.31
CA GLN A 55 -0.75 7.22 7.87
C GLN A 55 -0.73 5.77 7.38
N LYS A 56 -0.07 4.88 8.12
CA LYS A 56 0.01 3.46 7.75
C LYS A 56 -1.35 2.75 7.73
N MET A 57 -2.37 3.34 8.33
CA MET A 57 -3.73 2.80 8.39
C MET A 57 -4.66 3.45 7.36
N MET A 58 -4.15 4.34 6.52
CA MET A 58 -4.93 5.06 5.51
C MET A 58 -4.98 4.28 4.20
N GLY A 59 -5.57 3.08 4.24
CA GLY A 59 -5.69 2.17 3.12
C GLY A 59 -4.97 0.86 3.37
N TYR A 60 -5.28 -0.18 2.58
CA TYR A 60 -4.55 -1.45 2.64
C TYR A 60 -4.56 -2.25 1.34
N CYS A 61 -5.22 -1.77 0.31
CA CYS A 61 -5.24 -2.42 -1.01
C CYS A 61 -4.54 -1.53 -2.03
N LEU A 62 -3.42 -2.00 -2.56
CA LEU A 62 -2.62 -1.25 -3.53
C LEU A 62 -2.05 -2.20 -4.57
N THR A 63 -2.05 -1.77 -5.83
CA THR A 63 -1.26 -2.40 -6.88
C THR A 63 -0.38 -1.37 -7.56
N GLY A 64 0.77 -1.82 -8.03
CA GLY A 64 1.73 -0.96 -8.68
C GLY A 64 2.90 -1.74 -9.24
N GLU A 65 3.97 -1.02 -9.50
CA GLU A 65 5.19 -1.55 -10.09
C GLU A 65 6.38 -1.26 -9.17
N VAL A 66 7.24 -2.25 -9.00
CA VAL A 66 8.49 -2.09 -8.26
C VAL A 66 9.42 -1.18 -9.06
N VAL A 67 9.85 -0.08 -8.46
CA VAL A 67 10.74 0.90 -9.10
C VAL A 67 12.12 0.96 -8.45
N GLU A 68 12.26 0.39 -7.25
CA GLU A 68 13.55 0.31 -6.56
C GLU A 68 13.54 -0.91 -5.62
N THR A 69 14.69 -1.57 -5.49
CA THR A 69 14.84 -2.72 -4.59
C THR A 69 16.02 -2.48 -3.65
N GLY A 70 15.86 -2.87 -2.38
CA GLY A 70 16.95 -2.86 -1.41
C GLY A 70 18.03 -3.89 -1.74
N SER A 71 19.23 -3.69 -1.23
CA SER A 71 20.41 -4.52 -1.55
C SER A 71 20.27 -5.99 -1.17
N LEU A 72 19.42 -6.32 -0.21
CA LEU A 72 19.19 -7.70 0.24
C LEU A 72 17.90 -8.31 -0.34
N VAL A 73 17.20 -7.62 -1.21
CA VAL A 73 16.00 -8.13 -1.86
C VAL A 73 16.37 -8.98 -3.06
N ASP A 74 15.96 -10.24 -3.06
CA ASP A 74 16.20 -11.19 -4.14
C ASP A 74 14.91 -11.73 -4.79
N SER A 75 13.77 -11.58 -4.12
CA SER A 75 12.46 -12.10 -4.57
C SER A 75 11.68 -11.16 -5.49
N PHE A 76 12.11 -9.91 -5.61
CA PHE A 76 11.47 -8.90 -6.45
C PHE A 76 12.51 -8.18 -7.30
N SER A 77 12.08 -7.76 -8.49
CA SER A 77 12.93 -7.02 -9.43
C SER A 77 12.22 -5.74 -9.88
N ILE A 78 12.99 -4.75 -10.28
CA ILE A 78 12.44 -3.53 -10.87
C ILE A 78 11.61 -3.90 -12.10
N GLY A 79 10.41 -3.35 -12.20
CA GLY A 79 9.46 -3.65 -13.26
C GLY A 79 8.41 -4.69 -12.90
N ASP A 80 8.56 -5.39 -11.77
CA ASP A 80 7.56 -6.38 -11.34
C ASP A 80 6.24 -5.70 -11.00
N LYS A 81 5.14 -6.27 -11.48
CA LYS A 81 3.79 -5.90 -11.07
C LYS A 81 3.46 -6.60 -9.76
N VAL A 82 2.98 -5.83 -8.78
CA VAL A 82 2.75 -6.33 -7.42
C VAL A 82 1.41 -5.85 -6.87
N ALA A 83 0.86 -6.63 -5.93
CA ALA A 83 -0.20 -6.22 -5.03
C ALA A 83 0.37 -6.16 -3.62
N ALA A 84 -0.04 -5.16 -2.85
CA ALA A 84 0.51 -4.94 -1.52
C ALA A 84 -0.56 -4.46 -0.54
N VAL A 85 -0.33 -4.78 0.74
CA VAL A 85 -1.05 -4.18 1.87
C VAL A 85 -0.30 -2.89 2.22
N ALA A 86 -0.82 -1.77 1.76
CA ALA A 86 -0.15 -0.49 1.89
C ALA A 86 -1.15 0.68 1.86
N PRO A 87 -0.78 1.84 2.41
CA PRO A 87 -1.68 3.00 2.43
C PRO A 87 -1.85 3.65 1.06
N HIS A 88 -2.85 4.52 0.95
CA HIS A 88 -3.11 5.32 -0.26
C HIS A 88 -2.02 6.39 -0.43
N SER A 89 -1.06 6.10 -1.30
CA SER A 89 0.09 6.96 -1.52
C SER A 89 0.65 6.72 -2.92
N GLU A 90 1.25 7.73 -3.54
CA GLU A 90 1.84 7.58 -4.88
C GLU A 90 3.01 6.59 -4.89
N TYR A 91 3.79 6.57 -3.81
CA TYR A 91 4.88 5.62 -3.62
C TYR A 91 4.76 5.03 -2.22
N VAL A 92 5.06 3.76 -2.09
CA VAL A 92 5.10 3.07 -0.80
C VAL A 92 6.34 2.20 -0.70
N SER A 93 6.91 2.12 0.50
CA SER A 93 7.96 1.16 0.82
C SER A 93 7.34 -0.04 1.53
N VAL A 94 7.73 -1.25 1.13
CA VAL A 94 7.23 -2.48 1.74
C VAL A 94 8.41 -3.36 2.10
N ASP A 95 8.43 -3.86 3.34
CA ASP A 95 9.48 -4.76 3.81
C ASP A 95 9.19 -6.19 3.33
N THR A 96 10.08 -6.74 2.52
CA THR A 96 9.95 -8.09 1.98
C THR A 96 10.38 -9.17 2.99
N ALA A 97 11.07 -8.79 4.06
CA ALA A 97 11.52 -9.71 5.11
C ALA A 97 10.52 -9.87 6.24
N ASP A 98 9.35 -9.24 6.14
CA ASP A 98 8.30 -9.32 7.15
C ASP A 98 7.73 -10.74 7.24
N LYS A 99 7.85 -11.36 8.42
CA LYS A 99 7.47 -12.76 8.68
C LYS A 99 6.02 -12.92 9.14
N LYS A 100 5.09 -12.20 8.55
CA LYS A 100 3.67 -12.41 8.83
C LYS A 100 3.16 -13.69 8.19
N LEU A 101 2.07 -14.24 8.73
CA LEU A 101 1.38 -15.40 8.14
C LEU A 101 0.91 -15.12 6.72
N THR A 102 0.47 -13.88 6.47
CA THR A 102 0.09 -13.41 5.13
C THR A 102 1.14 -12.41 4.68
N PRO A 103 1.76 -12.58 3.52
CA PRO A 103 2.76 -11.63 3.05
C PRO A 103 2.15 -10.24 2.81
N SER A 104 2.94 -9.20 3.04
CA SER A 104 2.52 -7.81 2.80
C SER A 104 2.57 -7.43 1.32
N ILE A 105 3.25 -8.22 0.50
CA ILE A 105 3.42 -7.97 -0.93
C ILE A 105 3.48 -9.31 -1.68
N VAL A 106 2.84 -9.37 -2.84
CA VAL A 106 2.92 -10.52 -3.74
C VAL A 106 3.16 -10.05 -5.17
N LYS A 107 3.92 -10.83 -5.91
CA LYS A 107 4.11 -10.62 -7.33
C LYS A 107 2.87 -11.09 -8.09
N LEU A 108 2.33 -10.25 -8.95
CA LEU A 108 1.19 -10.60 -9.78
C LEU A 108 1.65 -11.37 -11.02
N PRO A 109 0.91 -12.42 -11.44
CA PRO A 109 1.16 -13.06 -12.72
C PRO A 109 0.99 -12.09 -13.88
N ASP A 110 1.72 -12.28 -14.97
CA ASP A 110 1.65 -11.41 -16.16
C ASP A 110 0.25 -11.30 -16.76
N LYS A 111 -0.57 -12.34 -16.59
CA LYS A 111 -1.96 -12.38 -17.09
C LYS A 111 -2.95 -11.56 -16.26
N VAL A 112 -2.56 -11.14 -15.06
CA VAL A 112 -3.42 -10.39 -14.14
C VAL A 112 -3.13 -8.91 -14.29
N ASP A 113 -4.14 -8.13 -14.62
CA ASP A 113 -4.01 -6.68 -14.66
C ASP A 113 -3.90 -6.08 -13.26
N LEU A 114 -3.25 -4.93 -13.13
CA LEU A 114 -3.11 -4.25 -11.85
C LEU A 114 -4.47 -3.90 -11.24
N ILE A 115 -5.46 -3.58 -12.06
CA ILE A 115 -6.81 -3.28 -11.56
C ILE A 115 -7.51 -4.54 -11.04
N GLU A 116 -7.24 -5.70 -11.60
CA GLU A 116 -7.78 -6.98 -11.10
C GLU A 116 -7.06 -7.42 -9.83
N GLY A 117 -5.75 -7.27 -9.78
CA GLY A 117 -4.92 -7.64 -8.64
C GLY A 117 -5.19 -6.84 -7.38
N ILE A 118 -5.88 -5.69 -7.50
CA ILE A 118 -6.19 -4.82 -6.35
C ILE A 118 -7.04 -5.52 -5.28
N PHE A 119 -7.73 -6.59 -5.63
CA PHE A 119 -8.59 -7.33 -4.71
C PHE A 119 -7.84 -8.39 -3.90
N TRP A 120 -6.57 -8.64 -4.19
CA TRP A 120 -5.81 -9.66 -3.48
C TRP A 120 -5.79 -9.47 -1.96
N PRO A 121 -5.55 -8.27 -1.39
CA PRO A 121 -5.56 -8.11 0.07
C PRO A 121 -6.92 -8.42 0.69
N LEU A 122 -8.01 -8.12 0.00
CA LEU A 122 -9.37 -8.44 0.46
C LEU A 122 -9.62 -9.95 0.43
N SER A 123 -9.18 -10.65 -0.60
CA SER A 123 -9.39 -12.08 -0.73
C SER A 123 -8.61 -12.89 0.31
N THR A 124 -7.46 -12.39 0.77
CA THR A 124 -6.67 -13.05 1.80
C THR A 124 -7.17 -12.78 3.22
N SER A 125 -7.97 -11.73 3.42
CA SER A 125 -8.54 -11.38 4.73
C SER A 125 -9.92 -11.98 4.97
N ALA A 126 -10.49 -12.63 3.96
CA ALA A 126 -11.80 -13.26 4.03
C ALA A 126 -11.78 -14.58 4.84
#